data_71f77a4b7752b3e94e005235788929fb
#
_entry.id   71f77a4b7752b3e94e005235788929fb
#
_cell.length_a   1.000
_cell.length_b   1.000
_cell.length_c   1.000
_cell.angle_alpha   90.00
_cell.angle_beta   90.00
_cell.angle_gamma   90.00
#
_symmetry.space_group_name_H-M   'P 1'
#
loop_
_entity.id
_entity.type
_entity.pdbx_description
1 polymer ?
#
loop_
_entity_poly.entity_id
_entity_poly.type
_entity_poly.pdbx_seq_one_letter_code
_entity_poly.pdbx_strand_id
1 'polypeptide(L)'
;MNAAETISEFNDNVRSFQGVEVLGKGAITGVLERACGGSANRYLVLKVLTGKTSSKLLTEAEWYALQRIVQPEKPSGGHWQSARGEYELKQICGNLLSFAENVPEQYRMTF
;
A
#
# COMPACT_ATOMS: atom_id res chain seq x y z
N MET A 1 10.27 7.72 3.82
CA MET A 1 9.73 8.21 2.54
C MET A 1 8.55 9.13 2.81
N ASN A 2 8.48 10.24 2.08
CA ASN A 2 7.29 11.08 2.12
C ASN A 2 6.19 10.47 1.23
N ALA A 3 4.98 11.04 1.28
CA ALA A 3 3.85 10.50 0.52
C ALA A 3 4.10 10.48 -0.99
N ALA A 4 4.67 11.55 -1.54
CA ALA A 4 4.95 11.64 -2.97
C ALA A 4 5.92 10.55 -3.43
N GLU A 5 6.96 10.29 -2.64
CA GLU A 5 7.92 9.21 -2.93
C GLU A 5 7.25 7.84 -2.88
N THR A 6 6.39 7.61 -1.89
CA THR A 6 5.66 6.33 -1.76
C THR A 6 4.72 6.12 -2.93
N ILE A 7 3.98 7.15 -3.33
CA ILE A 7 3.06 7.07 -4.48
C ILE A 7 3.84 6.81 -5.77
N SER A 8 4.97 7.48 -5.94
CA SER A 8 5.83 7.28 -7.12
C SER A 8 6.37 5.85 -7.18
N GLU A 9 6.88 5.34 -6.06
CA GLU A 9 7.37 3.96 -5.96
C GLU A 9 6.25 2.95 -6.25
N PHE A 10 5.07 3.18 -5.69
CA PHE A 10 3.91 2.34 -5.93
C PHE A 10 3.60 2.27 -7.44
N ASN A 11 3.52 3.42 -8.09
CA ASN A 11 3.20 3.48 -9.51
C ASN A 11 4.30 2.83 -10.38
N ASP A 12 5.56 2.99 -10.01
CA ASP A 12 6.67 2.33 -10.70
C ASP A 12 6.56 0.82 -10.58
N ASN A 13 6.19 0.32 -9.40
CA ASN A 13 5.99 -1.12 -9.19
C ASN A 13 4.81 -1.66 -9.96
N VAL A 14 3.72 -0.90 -10.08
CA VAL A 14 2.59 -1.30 -10.93
C VAL A 14 3.06 -1.48 -12.38
N ARG A 15 3.84 -0.53 -12.88
CA ARG A 15 4.36 -0.59 -14.25
C ARG A 15 5.35 -1.73 -14.47
N SER A 16 6.09 -2.13 -13.44
CA SER A 16 7.09 -3.19 -13.55
C SER A 16 6.54 -4.59 -13.33
N PHE A 17 5.24 -4.72 -13.08
CA PHE A 17 4.60 -6.01 -12.82
C PHE A 17 4.77 -6.97 -13.99
N GLN A 18 5.17 -8.22 -13.68
CA GLN A 18 5.50 -9.24 -14.67
C GLN A 18 4.37 -10.24 -14.95
N GLY A 19 3.18 -10.02 -14.41
CA GLY A 19 2.01 -10.88 -14.64
C GLY A 19 1.92 -12.10 -13.76
N VAL A 20 2.76 -12.21 -12.72
CA VAL A 20 2.73 -13.34 -11.79
C VAL A 20 1.72 -13.07 -10.69
N GLU A 21 0.85 -14.06 -10.41
CA GLU A 21 -0.12 -13.93 -9.33
C GLU A 21 0.54 -13.64 -7.99
N VAL A 22 0.00 -12.67 -7.26
CA VAL A 22 0.49 -12.31 -5.94
C VAL A 22 -0.14 -13.23 -4.89
N LEU A 23 0.71 -13.92 -4.14
CA LEU A 23 0.26 -14.78 -3.04
C LEU A 23 0.31 -13.98 -1.73
N GLY A 24 -0.49 -14.42 -0.75
CA GLY A 24 -0.46 -13.80 0.58
C GLY A 24 -1.18 -12.46 0.68
N LYS A 25 -2.19 -12.23 -0.12
CA LYS A 25 -2.98 -10.99 -0.11
C LYS A 25 -3.57 -10.69 1.27
N GLY A 26 -4.02 -11.72 1.98
CA GLY A 26 -4.53 -11.57 3.35
C GLY A 26 -3.46 -11.08 4.32
N ALA A 27 -2.24 -11.60 4.19
CA ALA A 27 -1.11 -11.16 5.02
C ALA A 27 -0.72 -9.72 4.72
N ILE A 28 -0.67 -9.34 3.45
CA ILE A 28 -0.40 -7.96 3.03
C ILE A 28 -1.44 -7.01 3.65
N THR A 29 -2.71 -7.37 3.53
CA THR A 29 -3.83 -6.60 4.09
C THR A 29 -3.70 -6.45 5.60
N GLY A 30 -3.42 -7.55 6.31
CA GLY A 30 -3.28 -7.52 7.76
C GLY A 30 -2.12 -6.66 8.24
N VAL A 31 -0.97 -6.75 7.59
CA VAL A 31 0.20 -5.92 7.93
C VAL A 31 -0.11 -4.44 7.68
N LEU A 32 -0.71 -4.14 6.55
CA LEU A 32 -1.06 -2.76 6.21
C LEU A 32 -2.09 -2.19 7.20
N GLU A 33 -3.11 -2.97 7.56
CA GLU A 33 -4.13 -2.53 8.51
C GLU A 33 -3.54 -2.23 9.88
N ARG A 34 -2.64 -3.08 10.38
CA ARG A 34 -1.96 -2.82 11.65
C ARG A 34 -1.10 -1.57 11.60
N ALA A 35 -0.39 -1.38 10.50
CA ALA A 35 0.47 -0.20 10.33
C ALA A 35 -0.35 1.10 10.23
N CYS A 36 -1.53 1.04 9.63
CA CYS A 36 -2.41 2.19 9.48
C CYS A 36 -3.22 2.50 10.75
N GLY A 37 -3.33 1.55 11.66
CA GLY A 37 -4.13 1.74 12.86
C GLY A 37 -5.61 1.42 12.70
N GLY A 38 -5.98 0.59 11.73
CA GLY A 38 -7.33 0.10 11.57
C GLY A 38 -7.83 0.11 10.13
N SER A 39 -8.99 -0.48 9.92
CA SER A 39 -9.58 -0.68 8.60
C SER A 39 -9.91 0.62 7.88
N ALA A 40 -10.47 1.61 8.59
CA ALA A 40 -10.83 2.90 7.99
C ALA A 40 -9.61 3.60 7.40
N ASN A 41 -8.51 3.63 8.14
CA ASN A 41 -7.26 4.22 7.69
C ASN A 41 -6.66 3.41 6.54
N ARG A 42 -6.75 2.10 6.57
CA ARG A 42 -6.30 1.24 5.48
C ARG A 42 -7.03 1.58 4.18
N TYR A 43 -8.34 1.77 4.22
CA TYR A 43 -9.11 2.17 3.04
C TYR A 43 -8.66 3.52 2.48
N LEU A 44 -8.35 4.48 3.35
CA LEU A 44 -7.83 5.78 2.92
C LEU A 44 -6.47 5.63 2.23
N VAL A 45 -5.58 4.84 2.78
CA VAL A 45 -4.27 4.58 2.18
C VAL A 45 -4.43 3.92 0.80
N LEU A 46 -5.28 2.92 0.69
CA LEU A 46 -5.54 2.26 -0.59
C LEU A 46 -6.10 3.27 -1.61
N LYS A 47 -6.99 4.14 -1.17
CA LYS A 47 -7.57 5.16 -2.04
C LYS A 47 -6.52 6.13 -2.55
N VAL A 48 -5.58 6.56 -1.70
CA VAL A 48 -4.47 7.43 -2.10
C VAL A 48 -3.60 6.75 -3.14
N LEU A 49 -3.30 5.47 -2.95
CA LEU A 49 -2.40 4.74 -3.83
C LEU A 49 -3.05 4.27 -5.13
N THR A 50 -4.29 3.82 -5.07
CA THR A 50 -4.93 3.13 -6.20
C THR A 50 -6.16 3.83 -6.76
N GLY A 51 -6.74 4.75 -6.02
CA GLY A 51 -8.03 5.36 -6.36
C GLY A 51 -9.23 4.45 -6.10
N LYS A 52 -9.02 3.26 -5.52
CA LYS A 52 -10.07 2.27 -5.29
C LYS A 52 -10.43 2.19 -3.82
N THR A 53 -11.71 1.93 -3.53
CA THR A 53 -12.23 1.93 -2.17
C THR A 53 -12.19 0.55 -1.49
N SER A 54 -11.96 -0.51 -2.26
CA SER A 54 -11.98 -1.87 -1.72
C SER A 54 -10.80 -2.67 -2.26
N SER A 55 -10.20 -3.47 -1.39
CA SER A 55 -9.12 -4.38 -1.79
C SER A 55 -9.58 -5.41 -2.82
N LYS A 56 -10.87 -5.70 -2.87
CA LYS A 56 -11.43 -6.62 -3.87
C LYS A 56 -11.36 -6.09 -5.29
N LEU A 57 -11.20 -4.77 -5.44
CA LEU A 57 -11.11 -4.11 -6.75
C LEU A 57 -9.68 -3.99 -7.26
N LEU A 58 -8.69 -4.35 -6.45
CA LEU A 58 -7.28 -4.21 -6.82
C LEU A 58 -6.90 -5.22 -7.90
N THR A 59 -6.12 -4.76 -8.87
CA THR A 59 -5.52 -5.64 -9.87
C THR A 59 -4.34 -6.39 -9.26
N GLU A 60 -3.88 -7.44 -9.94
CA GLU A 60 -2.66 -8.15 -9.50
C GLU A 60 -1.45 -7.22 -9.47
N ALA A 61 -1.35 -6.30 -10.43
CA ALA A 61 -0.27 -5.31 -10.45
C ALA A 61 -0.31 -4.40 -9.21
N GLU A 62 -1.49 -4.00 -8.78
CA GLU A 62 -1.66 -3.19 -7.57
C GLU A 62 -1.33 -3.98 -6.32
N TRP A 63 -1.72 -5.25 -6.24
CA TRP A 63 -1.31 -6.13 -5.14
C TRP A 63 0.21 -6.31 -5.09
N TYR A 64 0.83 -6.49 -6.25
CA TYR A 64 2.29 -6.58 -6.33
C TYR A 64 2.94 -5.30 -5.80
N ALA A 65 2.42 -4.14 -6.20
CA ALA A 65 2.96 -2.86 -5.74
C ALA A 65 2.79 -2.66 -4.23
N LEU A 66 1.65 -3.07 -3.66
CA LEU A 66 1.44 -3.06 -2.21
C LEU A 66 2.42 -3.98 -1.50
N GLN A 67 2.62 -5.18 -2.04
CA GLN A 67 3.58 -6.13 -1.49
C GLN A 67 4.97 -5.52 -1.43
N ARG A 68 5.38 -4.80 -2.47
CA ARG A 68 6.70 -4.17 -2.53
C ARG A 68 6.85 -3.03 -1.53
N ILE A 69 5.77 -2.38 -1.15
CA ILE A 69 5.82 -1.36 -0.08
C ILE A 69 5.95 -2.02 1.29
N VAL A 70 5.15 -3.04 1.54
CA VAL A 70 5.16 -3.77 2.81
C VAL A 70 6.46 -4.56 2.98
N GLN A 71 6.94 -5.16 1.89
CA GLN A 71 8.08 -6.05 1.87
C GLN A 71 8.89 -5.83 0.60
N PRO A 72 9.82 -4.84 0.60
CA PRO A 72 10.56 -4.47 -0.60
C PRO A 72 11.39 -5.60 -1.20
N GLU A 73 11.81 -6.57 -0.39
CA GLU A 73 12.57 -7.72 -0.83
C GLU A 73 11.78 -8.99 -0.63
N LYS A 74 11.90 -9.91 -1.60
CA LYS A 74 11.25 -11.21 -1.50
C LYS A 74 11.90 -12.01 -0.37
N PRO A 75 11.11 -12.50 0.60
CA PRO A 75 11.69 -13.28 1.69
C PRO A 75 12.23 -14.61 1.19
N SER A 76 13.39 -14.99 1.69
CA SER A 76 13.89 -16.34 1.50
C SER A 76 13.06 -17.30 2.34
N GLY A 77 12.75 -18.47 1.80
CA GLY A 77 12.03 -19.50 2.53
C GLY A 77 10.51 -19.46 2.44
N GLY A 78 9.94 -18.58 1.66
CA GLY A 78 8.51 -18.57 1.37
C GLY A 78 7.59 -18.05 2.48
N HIS A 79 8.13 -17.52 3.55
CA HIS A 79 7.36 -16.93 4.63
C HIS A 79 7.19 -15.43 4.44
N TRP A 80 5.98 -14.94 4.70
CA TRP A 80 5.71 -13.52 4.70
C TRP A 80 6.26 -12.87 5.96
N GLN A 81 7.34 -12.14 5.81
CA GLN A 81 7.85 -11.28 6.87
C GLN A 81 7.99 -9.89 6.28
N SER A 82 7.56 -8.88 7.01
CA SER A 82 7.77 -7.51 6.56
C SER A 82 9.27 -7.23 6.55
N ALA A 83 9.82 -6.90 5.40
CA ALA A 83 11.21 -6.47 5.30
C ALA A 83 11.40 -5.05 5.82
N ARG A 84 10.31 -4.29 5.96
CA ARG A 84 10.31 -3.00 6.61
C ARG A 84 9.98 -3.17 8.08
N GLY A 85 10.67 -2.44 8.94
CA GLY A 85 10.33 -2.38 10.35
C GLY A 85 8.93 -1.82 10.55
N GLU A 86 8.28 -2.24 11.64
CA GLU A 86 6.94 -1.76 11.97
C GLU A 86 6.90 -0.23 12.07
N TYR A 87 7.92 0.38 12.65
CA TYR A 87 8.02 1.82 12.79
C TYR A 87 8.05 2.53 11.44
N GLU A 88 8.89 2.03 10.52
CA GLU A 88 9.02 2.61 9.18
C GLU A 88 7.69 2.52 8.42
N LEU A 89 7.02 1.39 8.50
CA LEU A 89 5.75 1.19 7.81
C LEU A 89 4.66 2.09 8.40
N LYS A 90 4.64 2.29 9.72
CA LYS A 90 3.73 3.23 10.35
C LYS A 90 3.97 4.67 9.89
N GLN A 91 5.23 5.06 9.69
CA GLN A 91 5.55 6.38 9.17
C GLN A 91 5.07 6.56 7.73
N ILE A 92 5.27 5.54 6.90
CA ILE A 92 4.79 5.56 5.51
C ILE A 92 3.27 5.73 5.48
N CYS A 93 2.57 4.93 6.26
CA CYS A 93 1.10 5.01 6.35
C CYS A 93 0.65 6.37 6.89
N GLY A 94 1.31 6.89 7.92
CA GLY A 94 1.01 8.19 8.48
C GLY A 94 1.18 9.32 7.47
N ASN A 95 2.24 9.26 6.67
CA ASN A 95 2.48 10.24 5.61
C ASN A 95 1.41 10.18 4.53
N LEU A 96 0.98 8.99 4.14
CA LEU A 96 -0.10 8.82 3.17
C LEU A 96 -1.44 9.33 3.71
N LEU A 97 -1.72 9.09 4.98
CA LEU A 97 -2.94 9.60 5.63
C LEU A 97 -2.95 11.12 5.70
N SER A 98 -1.82 11.73 6.06
CA SER A 98 -1.68 13.19 6.07
C SER A 98 -1.84 13.77 4.67
N PHE A 99 -1.30 13.10 3.67
CA PHE A 99 -1.48 13.50 2.28
C PHE A 99 -2.97 13.47 1.90
N ALA A 100 -3.69 12.43 2.31
CA ALA A 100 -5.12 12.30 2.02
C ALA A 100 -5.94 13.45 2.63
N GLU A 101 -5.56 13.88 3.85
CA GLU A 101 -6.24 14.99 4.52
C GLU A 101 -5.97 16.35 3.86
N ASN A 102 -4.81 16.50 3.24
CA ASN A 102 -4.36 17.78 2.68
C ASN A 102 -4.54 17.88 1.16
N VAL A 103 -5.06 16.84 0.50
CA VAL A 103 -5.35 16.88 -0.93
C VAL A 103 -6.47 17.90 -1.17
N PRO A 104 -6.31 18.83 -2.14
CA PRO A 104 -7.37 19.75 -2.51
C PRO A 104 -8.67 19.00 -2.81
N GLU A 105 -9.80 19.56 -2.39
CA GLU A 105 -11.10 18.90 -2.49
C GLU A 105 -11.42 18.43 -3.91
N GLN A 106 -11.01 19.20 -4.92
CA GLN A 106 -11.22 18.85 -6.33
C GLN A 106 -10.54 17.54 -6.73
N TYR A 107 -9.50 17.12 -5.98
CA TYR A 107 -8.78 15.87 -6.23
C TYR A 107 -9.18 14.76 -5.27
N ARG A 108 -10.00 15.06 -4.27
CA ARG A 108 -10.50 14.05 -3.37
C ARG A 108 -11.52 13.22 -4.08
N MET A 109 -11.31 11.92 -4.04
CA MET A 109 -12.29 11.01 -4.60
C MET A 109 -13.46 10.90 -3.63
N THR A 110 -14.66 10.84 -4.17
CA THR A 110 -15.87 10.67 -3.37
C THR A 110 -15.94 9.21 -2.90
N PHE A 111 -16.15 9.04 -1.62
CA PHE A 111 -16.31 7.72 -1.03
C PHE A 111 -17.76 7.29 -1.06
#